data_cb10e103f76c55ab23587ec4329e310b
#
_entry.id   cb10e103f76c55ab23587ec4329e310b
#
_cell.length_a   1.000
_cell.length_b   1.000
_cell.length_c   1.000
_cell.angle_alpha   90.00
_cell.angle_beta   90.00
_cell.angle_gamma   90.00
#
_symmetry.space_group_name_H-M   'P 1'
#
loop_
_entity.id
_entity.type
_entity.pdbx_description
1 polymer ?
#
loop_
_entity_poly.entity_id
_entity_poly.type
_entity_poly.pdbx_seq_one_letter_code
_entity_poly.pdbx_strand_id
1 'polypeptide(L)'
;MASVGGTLRGNGYLWGKKSINQVKLLSMKPTLFVLAAGMGSRYGGLKQIDGLGPHGETIMDYSIYDAIRAGFGKVVFVIRRDFEQAFREKIVSKYDRLIPVELVFQSVDKIPYSYKVPEERTKPWGTNHAVMMGEEVIHEPFAVINADDFYGRESFEALADFLRSVEGKE
;
A
#
# COMPACT_ATOMS: atom_id res chain seq x y z
N MET A 1 31.31 21.83 -64.75
CA MET A 1 30.78 20.66 -63.97
C MET A 1 31.13 20.88 -62.51
N ALA A 2 30.16 21.32 -61.75
CA ALA A 2 30.33 21.60 -60.34
C ALA A 2 29.46 20.60 -59.56
N SER A 3 30.10 19.79 -58.71
CA SER A 3 29.42 18.87 -57.77
C SER A 3 29.28 19.58 -56.42
N VAL A 4 28.05 19.82 -55.99
CA VAL A 4 27.73 20.38 -54.69
C VAL A 4 27.31 19.20 -53.79
N GLY A 5 28.21 18.83 -52.91
CA GLY A 5 27.93 17.86 -51.83
C GLY A 5 27.34 18.58 -50.60
N GLY A 6 26.04 18.56 -50.45
CA GLY A 6 25.39 19.05 -49.22
C GLY A 6 25.33 18.01 -48.13
N THR A 7 26.08 18.23 -47.04
CA THR A 7 26.05 17.42 -45.83
C THR A 7 24.86 17.87 -44.99
N LEU A 8 23.80 17.08 -44.95
CA LEU A 8 22.70 17.26 -43.99
C LEU A 8 23.20 16.90 -42.59
N ARG A 9 23.45 17.91 -41.75
CA ARG A 9 23.61 17.72 -40.28
C ARG A 9 22.24 17.44 -39.72
N GLY A 10 22.01 16.17 -39.40
CA GLY A 10 20.84 15.75 -38.63
C GLY A 10 20.91 16.32 -37.20
N ASN A 11 19.97 17.21 -36.88
CA ASN A 11 19.70 17.58 -35.50
C ASN A 11 19.17 16.34 -34.76
N GLY A 12 20.08 15.61 -34.15
CA GLY A 12 19.74 14.56 -33.20
C GLY A 12 19.08 15.20 -31.97
N TYR A 13 17.77 15.09 -31.86
CA TYR A 13 17.09 15.35 -30.61
C TYR A 13 17.63 14.38 -29.58
N LEU A 14 18.45 14.90 -28.66
CA LEU A 14 18.85 14.21 -27.44
C LEU A 14 17.62 14.09 -26.54
N TRP A 15 16.76 13.13 -26.85
CA TRP A 15 15.87 12.58 -25.86
C TRP A 15 16.76 11.86 -24.85
N GLY A 16 17.07 12.55 -23.73
CA GLY A 16 17.75 11.91 -22.61
C GLY A 16 17.01 10.61 -22.34
N LYS A 17 17.73 9.49 -22.41
CA LYS A 17 17.24 8.16 -22.05
C LYS A 17 16.88 8.18 -20.57
N LYS A 18 15.72 8.76 -20.21
CA LYS A 18 15.06 8.38 -18.97
C LYS A 18 14.82 6.89 -19.13
N SER A 19 15.41 6.06 -18.28
CA SER A 19 15.24 4.62 -18.38
C SER A 19 13.74 4.32 -18.36
N ILE A 20 13.32 3.29 -19.10
CA ILE A 20 11.91 2.84 -19.12
C ILE A 20 11.40 2.61 -17.69
N ASN A 21 12.28 2.24 -16.77
CA ASN A 21 12.00 2.07 -15.35
C ASN A 21 11.66 3.40 -14.65
N GLN A 22 12.33 4.52 -14.96
CA GLN A 22 12.00 5.84 -14.40
C GLN A 22 10.64 6.35 -14.89
N VAL A 23 10.32 6.15 -16.17
CA VAL A 23 8.99 6.53 -16.72
C VAL A 23 7.89 5.67 -16.11
N LYS A 24 8.15 4.38 -15.90
CA LYS A 24 7.20 3.45 -15.26
C LYS A 24 6.98 3.81 -13.79
N LEU A 25 8.02 4.21 -13.06
CA LEU A 25 7.91 4.63 -11.66
C LEU A 25 7.11 5.93 -11.50
N LEU A 26 7.29 6.90 -12.40
CA LEU A 26 6.54 8.17 -12.43
C LEU A 26 5.05 7.99 -12.74
N SER A 27 4.64 6.86 -13.31
CA SER A 27 3.25 6.50 -13.60
C SER A 27 2.61 5.57 -12.56
N MET A 28 3.38 5.06 -11.59
CA MET A 28 2.88 4.13 -10.58
C MET A 28 2.14 4.89 -9.48
N LYS A 29 0.89 4.51 -9.30
CA LYS A 29 0.08 5.01 -8.19
C LYS A 29 0.58 4.38 -6.88
N PRO A 30 0.69 5.15 -5.79
CA PRO A 30 1.14 4.61 -4.52
C PRO A 30 0.15 3.59 -3.93
N THR A 31 0.66 2.70 -3.09
CA THR A 31 -0.14 1.74 -2.33
C THR A 31 -0.43 2.27 -0.93
N LEU A 32 -1.66 2.07 -0.48
CA LEU A 32 -2.03 2.24 0.93
C LEU A 32 -1.86 0.89 1.65
N PHE A 33 -0.98 0.84 2.65
CA PHE A 33 -0.76 -0.35 3.46
C PHE A 33 -1.39 -0.17 4.84
N VAL A 34 -2.42 -0.95 5.14
CA VAL A 34 -3.25 -0.80 6.34
C VAL A 34 -2.91 -1.88 7.36
N LEU A 35 -2.48 -1.46 8.54
CA LEU A 35 -2.13 -2.36 9.64
C LEU A 35 -3.39 -2.76 10.41
N ALA A 36 -3.94 -3.93 10.11
CA ALA A 36 -5.15 -4.47 10.70
C ALA A 36 -4.95 -5.78 11.49
N ALA A 37 -3.72 -6.27 11.63
CA ALA A 37 -3.42 -7.51 12.35
C ALA A 37 -3.64 -7.43 13.88
N GLY A 38 -3.59 -6.21 14.45
CA GLY A 38 -3.91 -5.94 15.85
C GLY A 38 -5.41 -5.92 16.17
N MET A 39 -6.26 -5.88 15.15
CA MET A 39 -7.72 -5.83 15.30
C MET A 39 -8.22 -7.13 15.96
N GLY A 40 -8.99 -6.98 17.02
CA GLY A 40 -9.62 -8.11 17.71
C GLY A 40 -8.83 -8.72 18.86
N SER A 41 -7.54 -8.38 19.08
CA SER A 41 -6.74 -8.97 20.15
C SER A 41 -7.20 -8.57 21.56
N ARG A 42 -7.85 -7.42 21.72
CA ARG A 42 -8.29 -6.89 23.04
C ARG A 42 -9.74 -7.22 23.39
N TYR A 43 -10.57 -7.55 22.42
CA TYR A 43 -12.04 -7.70 22.62
C TYR A 43 -12.63 -8.99 22.06
N GLY A 44 -11.81 -9.99 21.74
CA GLY A 44 -12.28 -11.34 21.34
C GLY A 44 -13.08 -11.40 20.04
N GLY A 45 -12.98 -10.39 19.15
CA GLY A 45 -13.70 -10.39 17.88
C GLY A 45 -13.48 -9.13 17.06
N LEU A 46 -14.09 -9.12 15.88
CA LEU A 46 -14.04 -8.06 14.87
C LEU A 46 -14.83 -6.77 15.26
N LYS A 47 -14.97 -6.47 16.55
CA LYS A 47 -15.73 -5.27 16.99
C LYS A 47 -15.23 -3.94 16.46
N GLN A 48 -13.98 -3.89 15.98
CA GLN A 48 -13.42 -2.70 15.32
C GLN A 48 -13.92 -2.55 13.87
N ILE A 49 -14.68 -3.51 13.38
CA ILE A 49 -15.42 -3.44 12.11
C ILE A 49 -16.84 -2.93 12.36
N ASP A 50 -17.24 -2.70 13.60
CA ASP A 50 -18.53 -2.10 13.91
C ASP A 50 -18.52 -0.64 13.44
N GLY A 51 -19.47 -0.29 12.60
CA GLY A 51 -19.57 1.03 12.01
C GLY A 51 -19.87 2.09 13.07
N LEU A 52 -19.15 3.18 13.02
CA LEU A 52 -19.34 4.37 13.84
C LEU A 52 -20.08 5.48 13.09
N GLY A 53 -20.06 5.41 11.76
CA GLY A 53 -20.71 6.39 10.89
C GLY A 53 -22.24 6.18 10.79
N PRO A 54 -22.95 7.18 10.26
CA PRO A 54 -24.41 7.18 10.19
C PRO A 54 -24.99 6.05 9.32
N HIS A 55 -24.18 5.45 8.43
CA HIS A 55 -24.58 4.33 7.57
C HIS A 55 -23.76 3.06 7.87
N GLY A 56 -23.10 3.01 9.03
CA GLY A 56 -22.29 1.86 9.44
C GLY A 56 -20.86 1.91 8.90
N GLU A 57 -20.34 3.09 8.54
CA GLU A 57 -18.94 3.25 8.14
C GLU A 57 -18.02 3.07 9.33
N THR A 58 -16.91 2.37 9.11
CA THR A 58 -15.80 2.26 10.05
C THR A 58 -14.82 3.42 9.87
N ILE A 59 -13.92 3.65 10.84
CA ILE A 59 -12.81 4.62 10.69
C ILE A 59 -11.99 4.32 9.43
N MET A 60 -11.76 3.04 9.16
CA MET A 60 -11.02 2.57 7.99
C MET A 60 -11.74 2.91 6.67
N ASP A 61 -13.07 2.91 6.64
CA ASP A 61 -13.84 3.28 5.44
C ASP A 61 -13.54 4.72 5.01
N TYR A 62 -13.43 5.65 5.97
CA TYR A 62 -13.03 7.04 5.70
C TYR A 62 -11.60 7.12 5.16
N SER A 63 -10.66 6.40 5.76
CA SER A 63 -9.26 6.36 5.32
C SER A 63 -9.12 5.84 3.88
N ILE A 64 -9.82 4.76 3.53
CA ILE A 64 -9.77 4.18 2.18
C ILE A 64 -10.44 5.12 1.17
N TYR A 65 -11.57 5.72 1.53
CA TYR A 65 -12.25 6.69 0.67
C TYR A 65 -11.34 7.87 0.33
N ASP A 66 -10.68 8.45 1.33
CA ASP A 66 -9.77 9.57 1.15
C ASP A 66 -8.53 9.18 0.36
N ALA A 67 -7.97 7.99 0.57
CA ALA A 67 -6.86 7.46 -0.21
C ALA A 67 -7.21 7.28 -1.69
N ILE A 68 -8.38 6.73 -2.00
CA ILE A 68 -8.86 6.60 -3.40
C ILE A 68 -8.93 7.99 -4.06
N ARG A 69 -9.48 8.98 -3.38
CA ARG A 69 -9.59 10.36 -3.88
C ARG A 69 -8.24 11.03 -4.05
N ALA A 70 -7.29 10.75 -3.16
CA ALA A 70 -5.91 11.24 -3.26
C ALA A 70 -5.12 10.55 -4.38
N GLY A 71 -5.65 9.46 -4.98
CA GLY A 71 -5.08 8.79 -6.14
C GLY A 71 -4.16 7.61 -5.80
N PHE A 72 -4.32 6.99 -4.65
CA PHE A 72 -3.75 5.67 -4.37
C PHE A 72 -4.31 4.64 -5.36
N GLY A 73 -3.49 3.68 -5.76
CA GLY A 73 -3.82 2.71 -6.81
C GLY A 73 -4.14 1.31 -6.30
N LYS A 74 -3.79 1.01 -5.06
CA LYS A 74 -3.98 -0.30 -4.43
C LYS A 74 -4.09 -0.13 -2.91
N VAL A 75 -4.84 -1.01 -2.26
CA VAL A 75 -4.87 -1.15 -0.80
C VAL A 75 -4.37 -2.55 -0.44
N VAL A 76 -3.42 -2.63 0.48
CA VAL A 76 -2.94 -3.88 1.05
C VAL A 76 -3.28 -3.89 2.53
N PHE A 77 -3.93 -4.94 3.01
CA PHE A 77 -4.19 -5.12 4.43
C PHE A 77 -3.29 -6.20 5.01
N VAL A 78 -2.65 -5.91 6.12
CA VAL A 78 -2.05 -6.96 6.93
C VAL A 78 -3.01 -7.36 8.04
N ILE A 79 -3.41 -8.62 8.03
CA ILE A 79 -4.36 -9.21 8.97
C ILE A 79 -3.80 -10.51 9.57
N ARG A 80 -4.52 -11.08 10.53
CA ARG A 80 -4.28 -12.45 10.97
C ARG A 80 -5.07 -13.41 10.09
N ARG A 81 -4.51 -14.60 9.86
CA ARG A 81 -5.11 -15.63 8.98
C ARG A 81 -6.49 -16.09 9.47
N ASP A 82 -6.69 -16.16 10.76
CA ASP A 82 -7.95 -16.60 11.38
C ASP A 82 -9.13 -15.64 11.13
N PHE A 83 -8.85 -14.41 10.70
CA PHE A 83 -9.87 -13.41 10.35
C PHE A 83 -10.14 -13.28 8.85
N GLU A 84 -9.45 -14.02 8.00
CA GLU A 84 -9.48 -13.81 6.55
C GLU A 84 -10.91 -13.82 5.98
N GLN A 85 -11.69 -14.86 6.27
CA GLN A 85 -13.03 -14.99 5.70
C GLN A 85 -13.92 -13.82 6.12
N ALA A 86 -14.04 -13.54 7.40
CA ALA A 86 -14.88 -12.46 7.90
C ALA A 86 -14.40 -11.08 7.42
N PHE A 87 -13.08 -10.89 7.24
CA PHE A 87 -12.52 -9.65 6.72
C PHE A 87 -12.85 -9.47 5.23
N ARG A 88 -12.77 -10.54 4.43
CA ARG A 88 -13.18 -10.50 3.01
C ARG A 88 -14.66 -10.15 2.87
N GLU A 89 -15.54 -10.79 3.65
CA GLU A 89 -16.98 -10.57 3.59
C GLU A 89 -17.39 -9.15 4.03
N LYS A 90 -16.80 -8.64 5.10
CA LYS A 90 -17.24 -7.38 5.71
C LYS A 90 -16.48 -6.15 5.22
N ILE A 91 -15.23 -6.30 4.81
CA ILE A 91 -14.34 -5.18 4.46
C ILE A 91 -13.99 -5.20 2.98
N VAL A 92 -13.35 -6.26 2.48
CA VAL A 92 -12.86 -6.30 1.10
C VAL A 92 -14.01 -6.12 0.12
N SER A 93 -15.15 -6.76 0.36
CA SER A 93 -16.35 -6.67 -0.48
C SER A 93 -16.88 -5.24 -0.70
N LYS A 94 -16.53 -4.30 0.18
CA LYS A 94 -16.90 -2.89 0.02
C LYS A 94 -16.07 -2.19 -1.06
N TYR A 95 -14.83 -2.64 -1.29
CA TYR A 95 -13.84 -1.91 -2.07
C TYR A 95 -13.38 -2.62 -3.33
N ASP A 96 -13.60 -3.92 -3.48
CA ASP A 96 -13.09 -4.75 -4.58
C ASP A 96 -13.44 -4.23 -5.98
N ARG A 97 -14.55 -3.46 -6.10
CA ARG A 97 -14.97 -2.78 -7.33
C ARG A 97 -14.45 -1.36 -7.50
N LEU A 98 -13.84 -0.80 -6.46
CA LEU A 98 -13.40 0.60 -6.42
C LEU A 98 -11.89 0.72 -6.57
N ILE A 99 -11.14 -0.22 -5.98
CA ILE A 99 -9.69 -0.24 -5.96
C ILE A 99 -9.20 -1.67 -5.76
N PRO A 100 -8.09 -2.10 -6.39
CA PRO A 100 -7.46 -3.38 -6.09
C PRO A 100 -7.15 -3.55 -4.62
N VAL A 101 -7.54 -4.69 -4.04
CA VAL A 101 -7.31 -5.02 -2.62
C VAL A 101 -6.55 -6.32 -2.51
N GLU A 102 -5.47 -6.32 -1.75
CA GLU A 102 -4.69 -7.51 -1.41
C GLU A 102 -4.65 -7.74 0.10
N LEU A 103 -4.55 -9.00 0.52
CA LEU A 103 -4.39 -9.39 1.91
C LEU A 103 -3.05 -10.06 2.11
N VAL A 104 -2.31 -9.62 3.12
CA VAL A 104 -1.12 -10.28 3.63
C VAL A 104 -1.32 -10.70 5.08
N PHE A 105 -0.59 -11.71 5.53
CA PHE A 105 -0.88 -12.34 6.80
C PHE A 105 0.31 -12.25 7.76
N GLN A 106 0.09 -11.60 8.89
CA GLN A 106 1.03 -11.62 9.98
C GLN A 106 0.82 -12.90 10.84
N SER A 107 1.86 -13.70 10.97
CA SER A 107 1.87 -14.86 11.86
C SER A 107 3.16 -14.91 12.67
N VAL A 108 3.11 -15.55 13.84
CA VAL A 108 4.23 -15.57 14.79
C VAL A 108 5.46 -16.29 14.25
N ASP A 109 5.25 -17.28 13.40
CA ASP A 109 6.26 -18.12 12.77
C ASP A 109 6.95 -17.49 11.55
N LYS A 110 6.34 -16.46 10.94
CA LYS A 110 6.94 -15.72 9.82
C LYS A 110 7.96 -14.70 10.32
N ILE A 111 9.13 -15.14 10.73
CA ILE A 111 10.24 -14.27 11.10
C ILE A 111 11.40 -14.40 10.13
N PRO A 112 12.13 -13.30 9.85
CA PRO A 112 13.25 -13.33 8.93
C PRO A 112 14.41 -14.14 9.50
N TYR A 113 15.22 -14.68 8.58
CA TYR A 113 16.46 -15.38 8.91
C TYR A 113 16.22 -16.69 9.70
N SER A 114 17.27 -17.18 10.33
CA SER A 114 17.29 -18.41 11.13
C SER A 114 16.87 -18.19 12.59
N TYR A 115 16.19 -17.12 12.90
CA TYR A 115 15.70 -16.87 14.27
C TYR A 115 14.65 -17.91 14.68
N LYS A 116 14.71 -18.36 15.91
CA LYS A 116 13.70 -19.26 16.48
C LYS A 116 12.65 -18.47 17.23
N VAL A 117 11.40 -18.80 16.98
CA VAL A 117 10.29 -18.26 17.78
C VAL A 117 10.37 -18.88 19.19
N PRO A 118 10.35 -18.07 20.27
CA PRO A 118 10.25 -18.59 21.62
C PRO A 118 8.95 -19.42 21.79
N GLU A 119 9.03 -20.56 22.45
CA GLU A 119 7.89 -21.49 22.59
C GLU A 119 6.65 -20.85 23.23
N GLU A 120 6.86 -19.92 24.17
CA GLU A 120 5.76 -19.22 24.86
C GLU A 120 5.18 -18.04 24.05
N ARG A 121 5.73 -17.75 22.86
CA ARG A 121 5.31 -16.60 22.06
C ARG A 121 3.99 -16.86 21.34
N THR A 122 2.91 -16.30 21.86
CA THR A 122 1.57 -16.40 21.24
C THR A 122 1.10 -15.09 20.61
N LYS A 123 1.67 -13.95 21.02
CA LYS A 123 1.28 -12.62 20.50
C LYS A 123 2.02 -12.29 19.22
N PRO A 124 1.36 -11.63 18.25
CA PRO A 124 2.02 -11.13 17.06
C PRO A 124 3.23 -10.25 17.39
N TRP A 125 4.18 -10.21 16.48
CA TRP A 125 5.29 -9.26 16.52
C TRP A 125 4.77 -7.84 16.26
N GLY A 126 5.58 -6.84 16.59
CA GLY A 126 5.18 -5.43 16.45
C GLY A 126 4.98 -4.94 15.02
N THR A 127 4.80 -3.63 14.89
CA THR A 127 4.50 -2.92 13.64
C THR A 127 5.50 -3.20 12.51
N ASN A 128 6.81 -3.20 12.80
CA ASN A 128 7.83 -3.51 11.80
C ASN A 128 7.61 -4.87 11.14
N HIS A 129 7.29 -5.88 11.93
CA HIS A 129 7.01 -7.21 11.40
C HIS A 129 5.75 -7.22 10.53
N ALA A 130 4.71 -6.47 10.90
CA ALA A 130 3.51 -6.33 10.09
C ALA A 130 3.85 -5.68 8.73
N VAL A 131 4.70 -4.65 8.71
CA VAL A 131 5.16 -3.99 7.47
C VAL A 131 5.95 -4.96 6.58
N MET A 132 6.81 -5.79 7.15
CA MET A 132 7.57 -6.79 6.39
C MET A 132 6.68 -7.79 5.65
N MET A 133 5.46 -8.05 6.11
CA MET A 133 4.53 -8.95 5.39
C MET A 133 4.10 -8.42 4.04
N GLY A 134 4.32 -7.15 3.75
CA GLY A 134 4.02 -6.52 2.46
C GLY A 134 5.11 -6.71 1.39
N GLU A 135 6.29 -7.22 1.74
CA GLU A 135 7.47 -7.29 0.86
C GLU A 135 7.19 -7.97 -0.49
N GLU A 136 6.42 -9.04 -0.48
CA GLU A 136 6.12 -9.83 -1.69
C GLU A 136 5.07 -9.18 -2.61
N VAL A 137 4.28 -8.23 -2.11
CA VAL A 137 3.12 -7.67 -2.83
C VAL A 137 3.20 -6.17 -3.07
N ILE A 138 4.09 -5.46 -2.38
CA ILE A 138 4.26 -4.00 -2.52
C ILE A 138 5.62 -3.72 -3.15
N HIS A 139 5.61 -3.24 -4.39
CA HIS A 139 6.82 -2.90 -5.16
C HIS A 139 6.84 -1.44 -5.60
N GLU A 140 5.79 -0.71 -5.31
CA GLU A 140 5.62 0.71 -5.55
C GLU A 140 5.77 1.52 -4.26
N PRO A 141 5.97 2.85 -4.33
CA PRO A 141 5.93 3.71 -3.15
C PRO A 141 4.65 3.50 -2.35
N PHE A 142 4.72 3.44 -1.04
CA PHE A 142 3.57 3.14 -0.20
C PHE A 142 3.53 3.98 1.08
N ALA A 143 2.31 4.19 1.59
CA ALA A 143 2.06 4.76 2.91
C ALA A 143 1.52 3.70 3.85
N VAL A 144 1.94 3.74 5.11
CA VAL A 144 1.48 2.84 6.17
C VAL A 144 0.55 3.61 7.10
N ILE A 145 -0.61 3.02 7.38
CA ILE A 145 -1.57 3.56 8.36
C ILE A 145 -2.06 2.46 9.31
N ASN A 146 -2.53 2.85 10.48
CA ASN A 146 -3.29 1.96 11.36
C ASN A 146 -4.76 1.93 10.93
N ALA A 147 -5.40 0.78 11.08
CA ALA A 147 -6.78 0.58 10.68
C ALA A 147 -7.80 1.29 11.59
N ASP A 148 -7.38 1.67 12.81
CA ASP A 148 -8.21 2.25 13.86
C ASP A 148 -7.93 3.73 14.15
N ASP A 149 -7.05 4.36 13.37
CA ASP A 149 -6.74 5.78 13.47
C ASP A 149 -7.44 6.59 12.35
N PHE A 150 -7.90 7.79 12.70
CA PHE A 150 -8.45 8.75 11.75
C PHE A 150 -7.39 9.77 11.34
N TYR A 151 -7.10 9.86 10.04
CA TYR A 151 -6.03 10.73 9.50
C TYR A 151 -6.54 11.99 8.81
N GLY A 152 -7.74 11.93 8.23
CA GLY A 152 -8.33 13.03 7.47
C GLY A 152 -7.78 13.16 6.05
N ARG A 153 -8.58 13.78 5.19
CA ARG A 153 -8.34 13.91 3.74
C ARG A 153 -6.98 14.53 3.39
N GLU A 154 -6.63 15.62 4.04
CA GLU A 154 -5.41 16.38 3.74
C GLU A 154 -4.14 15.54 3.95
N SER A 155 -4.16 14.62 4.92
CA SER A 155 -3.05 13.71 5.17
C SER A 155 -2.82 12.76 3.98
N PHE A 156 -3.88 12.22 3.39
CA PHE A 156 -3.77 11.35 2.22
C PHE A 156 -3.35 12.10 0.97
N GLU A 157 -3.81 13.33 0.77
CA GLU A 157 -3.36 14.20 -0.32
C GLU A 157 -1.85 14.48 -0.20
N ALA A 158 -1.39 14.88 0.97
CA ALA A 158 0.03 15.15 1.23
C ALA A 158 0.90 13.89 1.04
N LEU A 159 0.47 12.74 1.56
CA LEU A 159 1.16 11.47 1.37
C LEU A 159 1.25 11.08 -0.10
N ALA A 160 0.15 11.17 -0.84
CA ALA A 160 0.11 10.81 -2.25
C ALA A 160 1.01 11.71 -3.10
N ASP A 161 1.03 13.01 -2.83
CA ASP A 161 1.89 13.97 -3.52
C ASP A 161 3.37 13.71 -3.24
N PHE A 162 3.71 13.44 -1.97
CA PHE A 162 5.07 13.07 -1.59
C PHE A 162 5.50 11.78 -2.28
N LEU A 163 4.71 10.72 -2.19
CA LEU A 163 5.05 9.41 -2.75
C LEU A 163 5.20 9.43 -4.28
N ARG A 164 4.42 10.27 -4.98
CA ARG A 164 4.61 10.50 -6.41
C ARG A 164 5.88 11.28 -6.74
N SER A 165 6.35 12.13 -5.81
CA SER A 165 7.56 12.93 -5.99
C SER A 165 8.85 12.16 -5.68
N VAL A 166 8.76 11.00 -5.02
CA VAL A 166 9.92 10.16 -4.71
C VAL A 166 10.43 9.52 -6.01
N GLU A 167 11.44 10.15 -6.61
CA GLU A 167 12.19 9.56 -7.71
C GLU A 167 13.11 8.49 -7.14
N GLY A 168 12.69 7.21 -7.12
CA GLY A 168 13.56 6.03 -6.99
C GLY A 168 14.81 6.18 -6.11
N LYS A 169 14.74 6.94 -5.04
CA LYS A 169 15.81 7.02 -4.04
C LYS A 169 15.59 5.89 -3.05
N GLU A 170 16.38 4.83 -3.23
CA GLU A 170 16.60 3.82 -2.20
C GLU A 170 17.19 4.44 -0.93
#